data_daaaeb70fe2d357aaffa19b8db0dee50
#
_entry.id   daaaeb70fe2d357aaffa19b8db0dee50
#
_cell.length_a   1.000
_cell.length_b   1.000
_cell.length_c   1.000
_cell.angle_alpha   90.00
_cell.angle_beta   90.00
_cell.angle_gamma   90.00
#
_symmetry.space_group_name_H-M   'P 1'
#
loop_
_entity.id
_entity.type
_entity.pdbx_description
1 polymer ?
#
loop_
_entity_poly.entity_id
_entity_poly.type
_entity_poly.pdbx_seq_one_letter_code
_entity_poly.pdbx_strand_id
1 'polypeptide(L)'
;KIREQLNLAYQTGIDRIWIINVGDLKPKEMPIDFIMHYAWNPDDYPADKIDQYMVDWASSIFGGEYAKEIADIVTEYSKMNLERKPEVQRVGIYSVETGEAQRMFNRWDELEKRTLSLSKKMPAEMQDAFYQLVEYPAVASAGVAKIYLAATLGDSITMQTLFERDKQMTDKYNKVIAGGKWDGMMLDKHIGYRMWSMPNENTLPQVAKPSDKTGITASETAIMAHDYTRRTATDDVRWVFLPGLGRGKGNMGIEPVTAKSRPLGDGP
;
A
#
# COMPACT_ATOMS: atom_id res chain seq x y z
N LYS A 1 7.64 2.55 -6.91
CA LYS A 1 7.12 3.75 -7.61
C LYS A 1 7.92 5.00 -7.30
N ILE A 2 8.23 5.33 -6.00
CA ILE A 2 9.00 6.54 -5.63
C ILE A 2 10.36 6.52 -6.34
N ARG A 3 11.15 5.48 -6.13
CA ARG A 3 12.47 5.32 -6.77
C ARG A 3 12.39 5.45 -8.29
N GLU A 4 11.44 4.78 -8.91
CA GLU A 4 11.27 4.78 -10.37
C GLU A 4 11.01 6.19 -10.91
N GLN A 5 10.12 6.98 -10.27
CA GLN A 5 9.81 8.34 -10.71
C GLN A 5 10.98 9.31 -10.46
N LEU A 6 11.64 9.20 -9.32
CA LEU A 6 12.80 10.03 -9.02
C LEU A 6 14.00 9.69 -9.92
N ASN A 7 14.19 8.40 -10.21
CA ASN A 7 15.22 7.96 -11.16
C ASN A 7 14.95 8.50 -12.57
N LEU A 8 13.71 8.47 -13.02
CA LEU A 8 13.36 9.03 -14.32
C LEU A 8 13.67 10.53 -14.37
N ALA A 9 13.31 11.29 -13.33
CA ALA A 9 13.64 12.70 -13.21
C ALA A 9 15.17 12.93 -13.26
N TYR A 10 15.93 12.19 -12.47
CA TYR A 10 17.38 12.26 -12.41
C TYR A 10 18.03 11.94 -13.77
N GLN A 11 17.63 10.83 -14.40
CA GLN A 11 18.16 10.41 -15.72
C GLN A 11 17.82 11.38 -16.86
N THR A 12 16.79 12.20 -16.69
CA THR A 12 16.41 13.24 -17.67
C THR A 12 17.02 14.62 -17.36
N GLY A 13 17.96 14.70 -16.41
CA GLY A 13 18.71 15.91 -16.09
C GLY A 13 18.04 16.82 -15.05
N ILE A 14 17.00 16.36 -14.34
CA ILE A 14 16.42 17.07 -13.20
C ILE A 14 17.20 16.64 -11.94
N ASP A 15 18.32 17.31 -11.69
CA ASP A 15 19.32 16.91 -10.69
C ASP A 15 19.64 18.02 -9.65
N ARG A 16 19.01 19.21 -9.76
CA ARG A 16 19.36 20.36 -8.93
C ARG A 16 18.40 20.61 -7.78
N ILE A 17 17.09 20.60 -8.06
CA ILE A 17 16.07 20.91 -7.09
C ILE A 17 14.88 19.97 -7.29
N TRP A 18 14.51 19.24 -6.23
CA TRP A 18 13.30 18.44 -6.18
C TRP A 18 12.36 18.99 -5.12
N ILE A 19 11.16 19.32 -5.53
CA ILE A 19 10.08 19.71 -4.61
C ILE A 19 9.05 18.58 -4.62
N ILE A 20 8.89 17.94 -3.46
CA ILE A 20 8.03 16.77 -3.32
C ILE A 20 6.93 17.09 -2.32
N ASN A 21 5.68 17.03 -2.78
CA ASN A 21 4.54 17.11 -1.90
C ASN A 21 4.33 15.77 -1.21
N VAL A 22 4.53 15.74 0.10
CA VAL A 22 4.36 14.54 0.92
C VAL A 22 3.01 14.53 1.66
N GLY A 23 2.21 15.61 1.55
CA GLY A 23 1.04 15.82 2.40
C GLY A 23 1.48 15.98 3.85
N ASP A 24 0.94 15.15 4.75
CA ASP A 24 1.36 15.14 6.14
C ASP A 24 2.67 14.38 6.35
N LEU A 25 3.44 14.77 7.36
CA LEU A 25 4.70 14.09 7.70
C LEU A 25 4.47 12.71 8.32
N LYS A 26 3.36 12.54 9.02
CA LYS A 26 2.99 11.30 9.69
C LYS A 26 1.76 10.66 9.03
N PRO A 27 1.75 9.35 8.86
CA PRO A 27 2.78 8.34 9.12
C PRO A 27 3.63 8.02 7.88
N LYS A 28 4.31 9.02 7.30
CA LYS A 28 5.06 8.90 6.04
C LYS A 28 6.57 8.99 6.21
N GLU A 29 7.06 8.69 7.41
CA GLU A 29 8.47 8.80 7.75
C GLU A 29 9.35 7.92 6.84
N MET A 30 8.98 6.67 6.61
CA MET A 30 9.76 5.75 5.77
C MET A 30 9.89 6.23 4.31
N PRO A 31 8.81 6.58 3.60
CA PRO A 31 8.96 7.10 2.24
C PRO A 31 9.70 8.44 2.18
N ILE A 32 9.60 9.29 3.19
CA ILE A 32 10.35 10.55 3.27
C ILE A 32 11.84 10.25 3.46
N ASP A 33 12.18 9.36 4.38
CA ASP A 33 13.55 8.90 4.62
C ASP A 33 14.18 8.36 3.33
N PHE A 34 13.48 7.49 2.61
CA PHE A 34 13.94 7.00 1.31
C PHE A 34 14.17 8.12 0.30
N ILE A 35 13.26 9.09 0.20
CA ILE A 35 13.39 10.22 -0.72
C ILE A 35 14.65 11.02 -0.42
N MET A 36 14.94 11.28 0.87
CA MET A 36 16.10 12.06 1.28
C MET A 36 17.41 11.31 1.00
N HIS A 37 17.46 10.01 1.28
CA HIS A 37 18.62 9.18 0.94
C HIS A 37 18.84 9.09 -0.57
N TYR A 38 17.77 8.88 -1.32
CA TYR A 38 17.84 8.82 -2.79
C TYR A 38 18.29 10.16 -3.39
N ALA A 39 17.81 11.29 -2.87
CA ALA A 39 18.22 12.62 -3.32
C ALA A 39 19.69 12.92 -2.99
N TRP A 40 20.22 12.34 -1.91
CA TRP A 40 21.62 12.48 -1.54
C TRP A 40 22.56 11.77 -2.55
N ASN A 41 22.27 10.53 -2.86
CA ASN A 41 23.00 9.76 -3.88
C ASN A 41 22.11 8.74 -4.58
N PRO A 42 21.54 9.08 -5.77
CA PRO A 42 20.67 8.18 -6.52
C PRO A 42 21.33 6.85 -6.93
N ASP A 43 22.64 6.85 -7.13
CA ASP A 43 23.38 5.67 -7.63
C ASP A 43 23.52 4.57 -6.55
N ASP A 44 23.35 4.90 -5.29
CA ASP A 44 23.37 3.91 -4.18
C ASP A 44 22.12 3.01 -4.17
N TYR A 45 21.05 3.42 -4.86
CA TYR A 45 19.74 2.78 -4.82
C TYR A 45 19.24 2.27 -6.19
N PRO A 46 19.98 1.36 -6.85
CA PRO A 46 19.47 0.70 -8.05
C PRO A 46 18.21 -0.11 -7.71
N ALA A 47 17.43 -0.48 -8.73
CA ALA A 47 16.11 -1.08 -8.55
C ALA A 47 16.13 -2.39 -7.73
N ASP A 48 17.17 -3.17 -7.88
CA ASP A 48 17.38 -4.46 -7.20
C ASP A 48 17.79 -4.35 -5.73
N LYS A 49 18.17 -3.14 -5.26
CA LYS A 49 18.54 -2.89 -3.86
C LYS A 49 17.42 -2.29 -3.00
N ILE A 50 16.25 -2.03 -3.56
CA ILE A 50 15.16 -1.38 -2.81
C ILE A 50 14.64 -2.26 -1.67
N ASP A 51 14.53 -3.56 -1.89
CA ASP A 51 14.11 -4.49 -0.83
C ASP A 51 15.14 -4.52 0.32
N GLN A 52 16.44 -4.43 0.01
CA GLN A 52 17.48 -4.33 1.02
C GLN A 52 17.39 -3.01 1.79
N TYR A 53 17.12 -1.88 1.12
CA TYR A 53 16.90 -0.60 1.79
C TYR A 53 15.79 -0.70 2.86
N MET A 54 14.69 -1.38 2.55
CA MET A 54 13.58 -1.56 3.51
C MET A 54 14.02 -2.33 4.75
N VAL A 55 14.86 -3.33 4.58
CA VAL A 55 15.43 -4.11 5.71
C VAL A 55 16.40 -3.25 6.51
N ASP A 56 17.27 -2.48 5.85
CA ASP A 56 18.26 -1.61 6.50
C ASP A 56 17.57 -0.48 7.28
N TRP A 57 16.53 0.12 6.72
CA TRP A 57 15.67 1.09 7.40
C TRP A 57 15.06 0.50 8.68
N ALA A 58 14.44 -0.66 8.57
CA ALA A 58 13.83 -1.34 9.72
C ALA A 58 14.89 -1.70 10.78
N SER A 59 16.05 -2.19 10.33
CA SER A 59 17.17 -2.55 11.21
C SER A 59 17.74 -1.34 11.97
N SER A 60 17.83 -0.19 11.32
CA SER A 60 18.35 1.03 11.94
C SER A 60 17.48 1.56 13.09
N ILE A 61 16.18 1.26 13.08
CA ILE A 61 15.20 1.73 14.06
C ILE A 61 14.95 0.66 15.14
N PHE A 62 14.74 -0.60 14.72
CA PHE A 62 14.23 -1.68 15.56
C PHE A 62 15.26 -2.77 15.86
N GLY A 63 16.48 -2.64 15.32
CA GLY A 63 17.49 -3.70 15.40
C GLY A 63 17.27 -4.80 14.35
N GLY A 64 18.28 -5.67 14.19
CA GLY A 64 18.33 -6.66 13.11
C GLY A 64 17.37 -7.84 13.27
N GLU A 65 16.93 -8.17 14.50
CA GLU A 65 16.19 -9.40 14.79
C GLU A 65 14.88 -9.52 13.99
N TYR A 66 14.11 -8.42 13.89
CA TYR A 66 12.81 -8.40 13.21
C TYR A 66 12.80 -7.55 11.94
N ALA A 67 13.96 -7.02 11.53
CA ALA A 67 14.05 -6.06 10.43
C ALA A 67 13.43 -6.53 9.13
N LYS A 68 13.67 -7.79 8.76
CA LYS A 68 13.09 -8.37 7.55
C LYS A 68 11.56 -8.50 7.67
N GLU A 69 11.04 -8.95 8.79
CA GLU A 69 9.59 -9.09 8.99
C GLU A 69 8.88 -7.73 8.97
N ILE A 70 9.50 -6.70 9.56
CA ILE A 70 9.02 -5.32 9.51
C ILE A 70 9.01 -4.80 8.08
N ALA A 71 10.11 -4.97 7.35
CA ALA A 71 10.21 -4.58 5.94
C ALA A 71 9.15 -5.25 5.06
N ASP A 72 8.90 -6.55 5.28
CA ASP A 72 7.87 -7.31 4.56
C ASP A 72 6.47 -6.77 4.87
N ILE A 73 6.15 -6.46 6.15
CA ILE A 73 4.85 -5.87 6.55
C ILE A 73 4.65 -4.51 5.89
N VAL A 74 5.65 -3.61 5.97
CA VAL A 74 5.56 -2.27 5.39
C VAL A 74 5.41 -2.32 3.87
N THR A 75 6.14 -3.21 3.22
CA THR A 75 6.04 -3.44 1.78
C THR A 75 4.66 -3.99 1.39
N GLU A 76 4.15 -4.95 2.14
CA GLU A 76 2.89 -5.61 1.81
C GLU A 76 1.68 -4.67 1.96
N TYR A 77 1.54 -3.95 3.07
CA TYR A 77 0.41 -3.00 3.19
C TYR A 77 0.48 -1.90 2.12
N SER A 78 1.69 -1.45 1.78
CA SER A 78 1.87 -0.45 0.73
C SER A 78 1.43 -0.98 -0.64
N LYS A 79 1.76 -2.22 -0.98
CA LYS A 79 1.33 -2.88 -2.22
C LYS A 79 -0.19 -3.08 -2.24
N MET A 80 -0.79 -3.53 -1.15
CA MET A 80 -2.24 -3.72 -1.04
C MET A 80 -3.00 -2.39 -1.18
N ASN A 81 -2.51 -1.31 -0.58
CA ASN A 81 -3.04 0.03 -0.79
C ASN A 81 -2.84 0.54 -2.23
N LEU A 82 -1.78 0.12 -2.92
CA LEU A 82 -1.58 0.46 -4.34
C LEU A 82 -2.56 -0.29 -5.24
N GLU A 83 -2.95 -1.52 -4.89
CA GLU A 83 -4.00 -2.26 -5.61
C GLU A 83 -5.32 -1.50 -5.56
N ARG A 84 -5.67 -0.96 -4.38
CA ARG A 84 -6.81 -0.08 -4.20
C ARG A 84 -6.62 0.85 -3.02
N LYS A 85 -6.56 2.15 -3.29
CA LYS A 85 -6.41 3.18 -2.26
C LYS A 85 -7.59 3.20 -1.30
N PRO A 86 -7.38 3.54 -0.01
CA PRO A 86 -8.46 3.68 0.98
C PRO A 86 -9.59 4.61 0.51
N GLU A 87 -9.27 5.74 -0.14
CA GLU A 87 -10.23 6.75 -0.61
C GLU A 87 -11.17 6.25 -1.71
N VAL A 88 -10.79 5.19 -2.41
CA VAL A 88 -11.58 4.62 -3.50
C VAL A 88 -12.21 3.27 -3.16
N GLN A 89 -12.15 2.88 -1.89
CA GLN A 89 -12.87 1.70 -1.43
C GLN A 89 -14.39 1.88 -1.60
N ARG A 90 -15.06 0.83 -2.02
CA ARG A 90 -16.52 0.80 -2.22
C ARG A 90 -17.05 -0.59 -1.92
N VAL A 91 -18.28 -0.67 -1.49
CA VAL A 91 -19.01 -1.93 -1.37
C VAL A 91 -19.25 -2.53 -2.75
N GLY A 92 -19.11 -3.83 -2.89
CA GLY A 92 -19.41 -4.57 -4.12
C GLY A 92 -18.34 -4.52 -5.21
N ILE A 93 -17.14 -3.98 -4.92
CA ILE A 93 -16.05 -3.94 -5.91
C ILE A 93 -15.43 -5.31 -6.15
N TYR A 94 -15.29 -6.09 -5.10
CA TYR A 94 -14.78 -7.45 -5.16
C TYR A 94 -15.94 -8.43 -5.21
N SER A 95 -15.86 -9.39 -6.13
CA SER A 95 -16.93 -10.37 -6.35
C SER A 95 -17.09 -11.30 -5.14
N VAL A 96 -18.34 -11.42 -4.66
CA VAL A 96 -18.71 -12.43 -3.65
C VAL A 96 -18.81 -13.82 -4.29
N GLU A 97 -19.34 -13.88 -5.51
CA GLU A 97 -19.61 -15.16 -6.21
C GLU A 97 -18.34 -15.92 -6.57
N THR A 98 -17.27 -15.22 -6.98
CA THR A 98 -15.97 -15.83 -7.26
C THR A 98 -15.13 -16.05 -5.99
N GLY A 99 -15.61 -15.60 -4.84
CA GLY A 99 -14.88 -15.63 -3.57
C GLY A 99 -13.76 -14.59 -3.48
N GLU A 100 -13.66 -13.64 -4.41
CA GLU A 100 -12.62 -12.61 -4.42
C GLU A 100 -12.70 -11.73 -3.16
N ALA A 101 -13.89 -11.28 -2.78
CA ALA A 101 -14.10 -10.48 -1.59
C ALA A 101 -13.59 -11.19 -0.32
N GLN A 102 -13.84 -12.49 -0.18
CA GLN A 102 -13.36 -13.28 0.94
C GLN A 102 -11.84 -13.46 0.92
N ARG A 103 -11.24 -13.70 -0.26
CA ARG A 103 -9.77 -13.81 -0.39
C ARG A 103 -9.09 -12.50 -0.01
N MET A 104 -9.63 -11.36 -0.44
CA MET A 104 -9.09 -10.05 -0.09
C MET A 104 -9.24 -9.76 1.40
N PHE A 105 -10.38 -10.11 2.00
CA PHE A 105 -10.57 -9.99 3.45
C PHE A 105 -9.53 -10.81 4.22
N ASN A 106 -9.35 -12.07 3.84
CA ASN A 106 -8.40 -12.97 4.50
C ASN A 106 -6.95 -12.47 4.37
N ARG A 107 -6.58 -11.93 3.21
CA ARG A 107 -5.24 -11.38 2.97
C ARG A 107 -4.95 -10.19 3.88
N TRP A 108 -5.89 -9.26 4.04
CA TRP A 108 -5.76 -8.14 4.98
C TRP A 108 -5.74 -8.62 6.45
N ASP A 109 -6.53 -9.61 6.76
CA ASP A 109 -6.62 -10.19 8.10
C ASP A 109 -5.32 -10.91 8.50
N GLU A 110 -4.70 -11.60 7.58
CA GLU A 110 -3.39 -12.25 7.78
C GLU A 110 -2.27 -11.24 8.02
N LEU A 111 -2.21 -10.17 7.21
CA LEU A 111 -1.26 -9.08 7.42
C LEU A 111 -1.44 -8.43 8.79
N GLU A 112 -2.67 -8.14 9.18
CA GLU A 112 -2.99 -7.59 10.50
C GLU A 112 -2.55 -8.51 11.64
N LYS A 113 -2.91 -9.79 11.58
CA LYS A 113 -2.52 -10.78 12.59
C LYS A 113 -1.01 -10.88 12.75
N ARG A 114 -0.29 -10.90 11.64
CA ARG A 114 1.17 -10.92 11.62
C ARG A 114 1.74 -9.66 12.27
N THR A 115 1.22 -8.49 11.91
CA THR A 115 1.66 -7.20 12.48
C THR A 115 1.43 -7.15 13.99
N LEU A 116 0.23 -7.53 14.46
CA LEU A 116 -0.11 -7.53 15.88
C LEU A 116 0.66 -8.60 16.69
N SER A 117 1.00 -9.72 16.06
CA SER A 117 1.87 -10.74 16.67
C SER A 117 3.29 -10.22 16.87
N LEU A 118 3.82 -9.51 15.87
CA LEU A 118 5.13 -8.89 15.94
C LEU A 118 5.16 -7.75 16.97
N SER A 119 4.13 -6.92 17.02
CA SER A 119 3.99 -5.85 18.02
C SER A 119 4.19 -6.34 19.46
N LYS A 120 3.63 -7.51 19.79
CA LYS A 120 3.74 -8.12 21.13
C LYS A 120 5.17 -8.56 21.49
N LYS A 121 6.03 -8.70 20.49
CA LYS A 121 7.43 -9.11 20.68
C LYS A 121 8.38 -7.91 20.81
N MET A 122 7.91 -6.71 20.46
CA MET A 122 8.75 -5.52 20.54
C MET A 122 9.08 -5.15 21.99
N PRO A 123 10.33 -4.78 22.29
CA PRO A 123 10.72 -4.24 23.57
C PRO A 123 9.89 -3.02 23.98
N ALA A 124 9.70 -2.80 25.28
CA ALA A 124 8.84 -1.73 25.77
C ALA A 124 9.25 -0.34 25.26
N GLU A 125 10.54 -0.08 25.14
CA GLU A 125 11.10 1.18 24.64
C GLU A 125 10.86 1.39 23.14
N MET A 126 10.54 0.34 22.39
CA MET A 126 10.25 0.39 20.95
C MET A 126 8.74 0.37 20.62
N GLN A 127 7.87 0.15 21.60
CA GLN A 127 6.45 -0.02 21.38
C GLN A 127 5.80 1.19 20.70
N ASP A 128 6.10 2.40 21.14
CA ASP A 128 5.55 3.62 20.57
C ASP A 128 6.03 3.84 19.14
N ALA A 129 7.31 3.62 18.88
CA ALA A 129 7.89 3.72 17.54
C ALA A 129 7.31 2.65 16.60
N PHE A 130 7.17 1.41 17.09
CA PHE A 130 6.57 0.34 16.29
C PHE A 130 5.10 0.61 15.98
N TYR A 131 4.34 1.09 16.97
CA TYR A 131 2.96 1.48 16.75
C TYR A 131 2.85 2.56 15.66
N GLN A 132 3.67 3.62 15.77
CA GLN A 132 3.63 4.75 14.84
C GLN A 132 4.04 4.37 13.41
N LEU A 133 5.14 3.61 13.27
CA LEU A 133 5.80 3.40 11.98
C LEU A 133 5.32 2.14 11.25
N VAL A 134 4.79 1.16 11.97
CA VAL A 134 4.46 -0.16 11.43
C VAL A 134 3.02 -0.57 11.72
N GLU A 135 2.65 -0.63 13.02
CA GLU A 135 1.35 -1.17 13.42
C GLU A 135 0.21 -0.29 12.92
N TYR A 136 0.22 1.00 13.24
CA TYR A 136 -0.87 1.90 12.85
C TYR A 136 -1.06 1.95 11.32
N PRO A 137 -0.05 2.23 10.48
CA PRO A 137 -0.26 2.28 9.03
C PRO A 137 -0.74 0.96 8.44
N ALA A 138 -0.23 -0.18 8.89
CA ALA A 138 -0.63 -1.48 8.37
C ALA A 138 -2.03 -1.90 8.84
N VAL A 139 -2.31 -1.79 10.16
CA VAL A 139 -3.58 -2.25 10.75
C VAL A 139 -4.74 -1.29 10.45
N ALA A 140 -4.50 0.02 10.42
CA ALA A 140 -5.53 0.99 10.02
C ALA A 140 -5.90 0.82 8.53
N SER A 141 -4.91 0.62 7.64
CA SER A 141 -5.18 0.30 6.23
C SER A 141 -6.00 -1.00 6.09
N ALA A 142 -5.63 -2.04 6.83
CA ALA A 142 -6.38 -3.29 6.88
C ALA A 142 -7.80 -3.07 7.42
N GLY A 143 -7.96 -2.26 8.45
CA GLY A 143 -9.25 -1.91 9.05
C GLY A 143 -10.19 -1.28 8.04
N VAL A 144 -9.74 -0.22 7.35
CA VAL A 144 -10.54 0.46 6.32
C VAL A 144 -10.94 -0.50 5.20
N ALA A 145 -10.00 -1.27 4.65
CA ALA A 145 -10.31 -2.22 3.59
C ALA A 145 -11.31 -3.29 4.04
N LYS A 146 -11.10 -3.85 5.23
CA LYS A 146 -11.98 -4.89 5.80
C LYS A 146 -13.39 -4.37 6.15
N ILE A 147 -13.55 -3.10 6.50
CA ILE A 147 -14.89 -2.48 6.68
C ILE A 147 -15.71 -2.60 5.39
N TYR A 148 -15.15 -2.21 4.24
CA TYR A 148 -15.83 -2.29 2.95
C TYR A 148 -16.02 -3.74 2.46
N LEU A 149 -15.06 -4.61 2.74
CA LEU A 149 -15.15 -6.04 2.42
C LEU A 149 -16.20 -6.74 3.28
N ALA A 150 -16.28 -6.46 4.58
CA ALA A 150 -17.33 -6.98 5.46
C ALA A 150 -18.73 -6.51 5.01
N ALA A 151 -18.85 -5.23 4.66
CA ALA A 151 -20.08 -4.70 4.07
C ALA A 151 -20.46 -5.40 2.76
N THR A 152 -19.47 -5.71 1.90
CA THR A 152 -19.66 -6.47 0.65
C THR A 152 -20.13 -7.89 0.91
N LEU A 153 -19.58 -8.55 1.93
CA LEU A 153 -19.91 -9.91 2.35
C LEU A 153 -21.24 -10.01 3.14
N GLY A 154 -21.83 -8.88 3.50
CA GLY A 154 -23.06 -8.85 4.30
C GLY A 154 -22.83 -8.95 5.80
N ASP A 155 -21.58 -8.87 6.28
CA ASP A 155 -21.22 -8.99 7.69
C ASP A 155 -21.20 -7.62 8.38
N SER A 156 -22.38 -7.21 8.86
CA SER A 156 -22.57 -5.94 9.56
C SER A 156 -21.89 -5.90 10.94
N ILE A 157 -21.73 -7.05 11.59
CA ILE A 157 -21.13 -7.13 12.94
C ILE A 157 -19.62 -6.85 12.83
N THR A 158 -18.94 -7.55 11.94
CA THR A 158 -17.50 -7.33 11.69
C THR A 158 -17.26 -5.91 11.21
N MET A 159 -18.08 -5.40 10.30
CA MET A 159 -17.99 -4.02 9.80
C MET A 159 -18.04 -3.00 10.95
N GLN A 160 -19.01 -3.12 11.85
CA GLN A 160 -19.15 -2.20 12.97
C GLN A 160 -18.02 -2.32 13.99
N THR A 161 -17.60 -3.54 14.31
CA THR A 161 -16.46 -3.79 15.21
C THR A 161 -15.17 -3.15 14.70
N LEU A 162 -14.90 -3.24 13.40
CA LEU A 162 -13.73 -2.64 12.77
C LEU A 162 -13.79 -1.11 12.77
N PHE A 163 -14.99 -0.54 12.60
CA PHE A 163 -15.19 0.91 12.63
C PHE A 163 -14.92 1.48 14.04
N GLU A 164 -15.43 0.83 15.09
CA GLU A 164 -15.15 1.25 16.46
C GLU A 164 -13.66 1.10 16.82
N ARG A 165 -13.02 0.05 16.33
CA ARG A 165 -11.59 -0.16 16.52
C ARG A 165 -10.76 0.93 15.84
N ASP A 166 -11.12 1.37 14.65
CA ASP A 166 -10.44 2.45 13.93
C ASP A 166 -10.36 3.72 14.77
N LYS A 167 -11.46 4.09 15.41
CA LYS A 167 -11.50 5.20 16.36
C LYS A 167 -10.55 5.01 17.55
N GLN A 168 -10.54 3.81 18.13
CA GLN A 168 -9.63 3.49 19.25
C GLN A 168 -8.16 3.58 18.84
N MET A 169 -7.83 3.12 17.64
CA MET A 169 -6.47 3.21 17.10
C MET A 169 -6.04 4.65 16.87
N THR A 170 -6.93 5.46 16.31
CA THR A 170 -6.72 6.89 16.09
C THR A 170 -6.53 7.64 17.42
N ASP A 171 -7.37 7.34 18.42
CA ASP A 171 -7.25 7.92 19.76
C ASP A 171 -5.93 7.50 20.44
N LYS A 172 -5.50 6.24 20.30
CA LYS A 172 -4.21 5.77 20.81
C LYS A 172 -3.04 6.53 20.15
N TYR A 173 -3.08 6.72 18.83
CA TYR A 173 -2.04 7.48 18.12
C TYR A 173 -1.94 8.91 18.63
N ASN A 174 -3.05 9.61 18.69
CA ASN A 174 -3.08 11.02 19.07
C ASN A 174 -2.77 11.24 20.56
N LYS A 175 -3.30 10.40 21.46
CA LYS A 175 -3.38 10.74 22.88
C LYS A 175 -2.51 9.88 23.80
N VAL A 176 -2.03 8.72 23.33
CA VAL A 176 -1.34 7.75 24.19
C VAL A 176 0.12 7.62 23.85
N ILE A 177 0.46 7.27 22.59
CA ILE A 177 1.85 7.06 22.20
C ILE A 177 2.69 8.34 22.43
N ALA A 178 3.93 8.14 22.78
CA ALA A 178 4.87 9.23 23.10
C ALA A 178 4.29 10.26 24.10
N GLY A 179 3.47 9.79 25.07
CA GLY A 179 2.84 10.64 26.07
C GLY A 179 1.86 11.68 25.49
N GLY A 180 1.24 11.39 24.34
CA GLY A 180 0.30 12.31 23.68
C GLY A 180 0.96 13.41 22.85
N LYS A 181 2.27 13.30 22.57
CA LYS A 181 3.02 14.29 21.76
C LYS A 181 2.40 14.51 20.37
N TRP A 182 1.72 13.50 19.83
CA TRP A 182 1.17 13.51 18.48
C TRP A 182 -0.31 13.84 18.43
N ASP A 183 -0.85 14.46 19.48
CA ASP A 183 -2.26 14.87 19.48
C ASP A 183 -2.56 15.78 18.30
N GLY A 184 -3.61 15.43 17.57
CA GLY A 184 -4.02 16.14 16.36
C GLY A 184 -3.40 15.65 15.05
N MET A 185 -2.46 14.69 15.06
CA MET A 185 -1.86 14.19 13.82
C MET A 185 -2.78 13.29 13.00
N MET A 186 -3.63 12.49 13.65
CA MET A 186 -4.57 11.58 12.99
C MET A 186 -6.01 12.09 13.16
N LEU A 187 -6.34 13.25 12.56
CA LEU A 187 -7.67 13.86 12.63
C LEU A 187 -8.49 13.70 11.36
N ASP A 188 -7.85 13.46 10.22
CA ASP A 188 -8.52 13.38 8.93
C ASP A 188 -9.53 12.24 8.90
N LYS A 189 -10.72 12.56 8.38
CA LYS A 189 -11.77 11.56 8.20
C LYS A 189 -11.43 10.71 6.97
N HIS A 190 -11.43 9.39 7.16
CA HIS A 190 -10.90 8.47 6.16
C HIS A 190 -11.83 7.31 5.80
N ILE A 191 -13.04 7.27 6.39
CA ILE A 191 -14.07 6.29 6.05
C ILE A 191 -15.31 7.03 5.54
N GLY A 192 -15.75 6.69 4.33
CA GLY A 192 -16.91 7.32 3.71
C GLY A 192 -16.58 8.36 2.64
N TYR A 193 -15.42 8.28 2.01
CA TYR A 193 -15.06 9.15 0.88
C TYR A 193 -16.09 9.11 -0.25
N ARG A 194 -16.37 10.29 -0.80
CA ARG A 194 -17.21 10.45 -1.99
C ARG A 194 -16.45 11.23 -3.05
N MET A 195 -16.19 10.62 -4.19
CA MET A 195 -15.59 11.27 -5.36
C MET A 195 -14.34 12.12 -5.02
N TRP A 196 -13.40 11.57 -4.27
CA TRP A 196 -12.16 12.24 -3.83
C TRP A 196 -12.34 13.31 -2.75
N SER A 197 -13.54 13.47 -2.22
CA SER A 197 -13.79 14.40 -1.13
C SER A 197 -13.70 13.68 0.21
N MET A 198 -12.92 14.27 1.12
CA MET A 198 -12.88 13.85 2.51
C MET A 198 -14.27 14.05 3.13
N PRO A 199 -14.82 13.07 3.85
CA PRO A 199 -16.10 13.23 4.52
C PRO A 199 -15.97 14.17 5.72
N ASN A 200 -17.05 14.83 6.11
CA ASN A 200 -17.08 15.65 7.32
C ASN A 200 -16.93 14.79 8.60
N GLU A 201 -17.45 13.56 8.55
CA GLU A 201 -17.34 12.57 9.61
C GLU A 201 -17.11 11.19 9.01
N ASN A 202 -16.40 10.32 9.74
CA ASN A 202 -16.31 8.91 9.37
C ASN A 202 -17.70 8.28 9.37
N THR A 203 -18.07 7.62 8.28
CA THR A 203 -19.37 7.00 8.11
C THR A 203 -19.25 5.58 7.63
N LEU A 204 -20.01 4.68 8.25
CA LEU A 204 -20.10 3.28 7.82
C LEU A 204 -20.72 3.18 6.41
N PRO A 205 -20.17 2.32 5.53
CA PRO A 205 -20.83 2.01 4.28
C PRO A 205 -22.12 1.21 4.53
N GLN A 206 -23.05 1.27 3.59
CA GLN A 206 -24.22 0.40 3.63
C GLN A 206 -23.80 -1.03 3.27
N VAL A 207 -24.36 -1.99 4.00
CA VAL A 207 -24.16 -3.41 3.71
C VAL A 207 -24.80 -3.75 2.37
N ALA A 208 -24.10 -4.51 1.53
CA ALA A 208 -24.61 -4.95 0.25
C ALA A 208 -25.90 -5.76 0.39
N LYS A 209 -26.88 -5.45 -0.46
CA LYS A 209 -28.09 -6.27 -0.57
C LYS A 209 -27.82 -7.50 -1.41
N PRO A 210 -28.54 -8.61 -1.21
CA PRO A 210 -28.38 -9.81 -2.03
C PRO A 210 -28.52 -9.57 -3.55
N SER A 211 -29.26 -8.52 -3.97
CA SER A 211 -29.45 -8.09 -5.36
C SER A 211 -28.27 -7.29 -5.93
N ASP A 212 -27.38 -6.79 -5.10
CA ASP A 212 -26.22 -5.98 -5.53
C ASP A 212 -25.01 -6.86 -5.89
N LYS A 213 -25.22 -8.17 -6.00
CA LYS A 213 -24.19 -9.10 -6.42
C LYS A 213 -23.80 -8.78 -7.87
N THR A 214 -22.60 -8.33 -8.06
CA THR A 214 -22.01 -8.17 -9.40
C THR A 214 -21.83 -9.56 -9.99
N GLY A 215 -22.68 -9.91 -10.95
CA GLY A 215 -22.69 -11.22 -11.58
C GLY A 215 -21.48 -11.44 -12.47
N ILE A 216 -20.39 -11.89 -11.88
CA ILE A 216 -19.31 -12.53 -12.63
C ILE A 216 -19.37 -14.00 -12.28
N THR A 217 -20.10 -14.74 -13.07
CA THR A 217 -20.11 -16.21 -13.06
C THR A 217 -18.97 -16.70 -13.92
N ALA A 218 -17.77 -16.82 -13.38
CA ALA A 218 -16.72 -17.59 -14.03
C ALA A 218 -15.58 -17.89 -13.06
N SER A 219 -14.92 -19.00 -13.28
CA SER A 219 -13.58 -19.23 -12.72
C SER A 219 -12.63 -18.18 -13.27
N GLU A 220 -12.17 -17.29 -12.42
CA GLU A 220 -11.12 -16.31 -12.80
C GLU A 220 -9.78 -17.01 -12.96
N THR A 221 -9.13 -16.79 -14.10
CA THR A 221 -7.71 -17.12 -14.26
C THR A 221 -6.94 -15.81 -14.27
N ALA A 222 -6.16 -15.57 -13.23
CA ALA A 222 -5.28 -14.42 -13.15
C ALA A 222 -3.91 -14.78 -13.72
N ILE A 223 -3.50 -14.06 -14.77
CA ILE A 223 -2.15 -14.17 -15.36
C ILE A 223 -1.47 -12.83 -15.17
N MET A 224 -0.36 -12.83 -14.45
CA MET A 224 0.44 -11.62 -14.26
C MET A 224 1.29 -11.34 -15.50
N ALA A 225 1.35 -10.08 -15.93
CA ALA A 225 2.11 -9.71 -17.13
C ALA A 225 3.61 -10.09 -17.05
N HIS A 226 4.17 -10.19 -15.86
CA HIS A 226 5.56 -10.62 -15.65
C HIS A 226 5.77 -12.14 -15.71
N ASP A 227 4.71 -12.94 -15.72
CA ASP A 227 4.78 -14.41 -15.88
C ASP A 227 4.71 -14.82 -17.36
N TYR A 228 5.09 -13.91 -18.25
CA TYR A 228 5.10 -14.20 -19.69
C TYR A 228 6.07 -15.36 -20.03
N THR A 229 5.65 -16.21 -20.95
CA THR A 229 6.50 -17.28 -21.50
C THR A 229 7.29 -16.82 -22.73
N ARG A 230 6.84 -15.77 -23.39
CA ARG A 230 7.47 -15.21 -24.58
C ARG A 230 7.24 -13.70 -24.64
N ARG A 231 8.25 -12.96 -25.04
CA ARG A 231 8.16 -11.56 -25.41
C ARG A 231 8.89 -11.33 -26.74
N THR A 232 8.46 -10.34 -27.46
CA THR A 232 9.13 -9.86 -28.69
C THR A 232 9.72 -8.47 -28.44
N ALA A 233 10.66 -8.08 -29.28
CA ALA A 233 11.24 -6.75 -29.28
C ALA A 233 11.40 -6.31 -30.73
N THR A 234 11.37 -5.01 -30.99
CA THR A 234 11.82 -4.40 -32.24
C THR A 234 13.19 -3.77 -32.00
N ASP A 235 13.86 -3.32 -33.06
CA ASP A 235 15.22 -2.73 -32.95
C ASP A 235 15.25 -1.50 -32.04
N ASP A 236 14.14 -0.79 -31.94
CA ASP A 236 14.00 0.49 -31.24
C ASP A 236 13.06 0.45 -30.01
N VAL A 237 12.34 -0.65 -29.75
CA VAL A 237 11.40 -0.77 -28.63
C VAL A 237 11.44 -2.17 -28.03
N ARG A 238 11.49 -2.24 -26.71
CA ARG A 238 11.47 -3.52 -25.96
C ARG A 238 10.62 -3.46 -24.70
N TRP A 239 10.09 -4.60 -24.31
CA TRP A 239 9.49 -4.79 -22.99
C TRP A 239 10.58 -4.97 -21.94
N VAL A 240 10.41 -4.30 -20.80
CA VAL A 240 11.29 -4.45 -19.64
C VAL A 240 10.48 -4.81 -18.40
N PHE A 241 11.09 -5.61 -17.54
CA PHE A 241 10.52 -5.92 -16.25
C PHE A 241 10.90 -4.83 -15.23
N LEU A 242 9.92 -4.28 -14.54
CA LEU A 242 10.07 -3.25 -13.52
C LEU A 242 9.81 -3.91 -12.15
N PRO A 243 10.85 -4.32 -11.41
CA PRO A 243 10.70 -5.02 -10.14
C PRO A 243 10.06 -4.11 -9.09
N GLY A 244 9.28 -4.70 -8.19
CA GLY A 244 8.65 -3.99 -7.07
C GLY A 244 7.53 -3.01 -7.46
N LEU A 245 7.14 -2.94 -8.74
CA LEU A 245 6.04 -2.11 -9.21
C LEU A 245 4.78 -2.97 -9.46
N GLY A 246 3.61 -2.51 -9.00
CA GLY A 246 2.35 -3.22 -9.22
C GLY A 246 2.05 -4.29 -8.16
N ARG A 247 1.16 -5.22 -8.50
CA ARG A 247 0.58 -6.20 -7.56
C ARG A 247 1.51 -7.36 -7.20
N GLY A 248 2.29 -7.83 -8.15
CA GLY A 248 3.11 -9.04 -7.99
C GLY A 248 4.58 -8.72 -7.72
N LYS A 249 5.44 -9.51 -8.32
CA LYS A 249 6.90 -9.32 -8.26
C LYS A 249 7.34 -8.03 -8.94
N GLY A 250 6.55 -7.51 -9.86
CA GLY A 250 6.82 -6.32 -10.63
C GLY A 250 5.80 -6.13 -11.76
N ASN A 251 6.05 -5.13 -12.59
CA ASN A 251 5.22 -4.81 -13.76
C ASN A 251 6.06 -4.88 -15.04
N MET A 252 5.37 -4.82 -16.19
CA MET A 252 6.03 -4.71 -17.49
C MET A 252 5.93 -3.27 -17.98
N GLY A 253 7.01 -2.73 -18.47
CA GLY A 253 7.09 -1.43 -19.10
C GLY A 253 7.70 -1.52 -20.51
N ILE A 254 7.69 -0.42 -21.24
CA ILE A 254 8.31 -0.30 -22.56
C ILE A 254 9.49 0.66 -22.48
N GLU A 255 10.60 0.30 -23.11
CA GLU A 255 11.76 1.15 -23.31
C GLU A 255 12.03 1.36 -24.81
N PRO A 256 12.38 2.61 -25.19
CA PRO A 256 12.39 3.83 -24.37
C PRO A 256 10.98 4.29 -24.02
N VAL A 257 10.80 4.92 -22.85
CA VAL A 257 9.49 5.43 -22.38
C VAL A 257 8.90 6.49 -23.31
N THR A 258 9.74 7.06 -24.19
CA THR A 258 9.37 8.04 -25.21
C THR A 258 8.91 7.40 -26.52
N ALA A 259 8.83 6.06 -26.58
CA ALA A 259 8.37 5.37 -27.78
C ALA A 259 6.97 5.85 -28.18
N LYS A 260 6.79 6.13 -29.47
CA LYS A 260 5.48 6.53 -30.00
C LYS A 260 4.53 5.34 -30.03
N SER A 261 3.25 5.62 -29.88
CA SER A 261 2.19 4.62 -30.08
C SER A 261 2.27 4.04 -31.51
N ARG A 262 2.02 2.75 -31.63
CA ARG A 262 2.06 2.00 -32.89
C ARG A 262 0.70 1.35 -33.14
N PRO A 263 0.34 1.08 -34.40
CA PRO A 263 -0.81 0.25 -34.73
C PRO A 263 -0.73 -1.12 -34.05
N LEU A 264 -1.88 -1.73 -33.83
CA LEU A 264 -1.95 -3.08 -33.29
C LEU A 264 -1.26 -4.07 -34.23
N GLY A 265 -0.30 -4.83 -33.71
CA GLY A 265 0.51 -5.78 -34.47
C GLY A 265 1.89 -5.27 -34.88
N ASP A 266 2.17 -3.98 -34.80
CA ASP A 266 3.47 -3.37 -35.15
C ASP A 266 4.38 -3.15 -33.92
N GLY A 267 3.96 -3.59 -32.76
CA GLY A 267 4.70 -3.45 -31.51
C GLY A 267 5.61 -4.65 -31.19
N PRO A 268 6.45 -4.50 -30.17
CA PRO A 268 7.27 -5.59 -29.65
C PRO A 268 6.42 -6.68 -28.99
#